data_9c82ffe6b1dfc8ffd95fd839eb49b614
#
_entry.id   9c82ffe6b1dfc8ffd95fd839eb49b614
#
_cell.length_a   1.000
_cell.length_b   1.000
_cell.length_c   1.000
_cell.angle_alpha   90.00
_cell.angle_beta   90.00
_cell.angle_gamma   90.00
#
_symmetry.space_group_name_H-M   'P 1'
#
loop_
_entity.id
_entity.type
_entity.pdbx_description
1 polymer ?
#
loop_
_entity_poly.entity_id
_entity_poly.type
_entity_poly.pdbx_seq_one_letter_code
_entity_poly.pdbx_strand_id
1 'polypeptide(L)'
;MYEKHKGLAGLNLAGLEIHTPEQLQAYEVTAVVLALGSNYHADYYLPDAREKLATFGRMQLSTSFQNPDFTATQEQPKPDYTNQCAYLSLNTAMSLQELQQAFKLIESDCHRQRFIEAQTSIKQVTMDIDILLIQTELNQNSLSDKSTSTKIVEYSEQWIIMADRYPFKAHETAGVEELISKSGFIG
;
A
#
# COMPACT_ATOMS: atom_id res chain seq x y z
N MET A 1 -13.72 25.50 -3.24
CA MET A 1 -12.31 25.55 -2.77
C MET A 1 -11.95 24.10 -2.45
N TYR A 2 -11.20 23.42 -3.32
CA TYR A 2 -10.84 22.03 -3.10
C TYR A 2 -9.77 21.98 -1.99
N GLU A 3 -10.12 21.41 -0.84
CA GLU A 3 -9.12 21.12 0.18
C GLU A 3 -8.06 20.19 -0.41
N LYS A 4 -6.80 20.65 -0.36
CA LYS A 4 -5.66 19.84 -0.75
C LYS A 4 -5.60 18.65 0.21
N HIS A 5 -5.86 17.45 -0.28
CA HIS A 5 -5.52 16.23 0.44
C HIS A 5 -4.07 16.33 0.90
N LYS A 6 -3.85 16.27 2.20
CA LYS A 6 -2.50 16.45 2.80
C LYS A 6 -1.50 15.35 2.41
N GLY A 7 -1.96 14.32 1.70
CA GLY A 7 -1.13 13.19 1.32
C GLY A 7 -0.41 12.57 2.53
N LEU A 8 0.87 12.24 2.36
CA LEU A 8 1.71 11.70 3.44
C LEU A 8 2.47 12.78 4.23
N ALA A 9 2.32 14.06 3.89
CA ALA A 9 3.10 15.14 4.50
C ALA A 9 2.91 15.20 6.02
N GLY A 10 4.01 15.08 6.77
CA GLY A 10 4.00 15.16 8.23
C GLY A 10 3.42 13.94 8.95
N LEU A 11 3.22 12.82 8.25
CA LEU A 11 2.74 11.59 8.86
C LEU A 11 3.75 11.05 9.88
N ASN A 12 3.28 10.78 11.10
CA ASN A 12 4.05 10.13 12.16
C ASN A 12 3.59 8.68 12.34
N LEU A 13 4.35 7.74 11.86
CA LEU A 13 4.01 6.30 11.90
C LEU A 13 3.82 5.78 13.33
N ALA A 14 4.58 6.30 14.32
CA ALA A 14 4.51 5.83 15.69
C ALA A 14 3.19 6.16 16.41
N GLY A 15 2.42 7.11 15.88
CA GLY A 15 1.12 7.52 16.43
C GLY A 15 -0.09 6.90 15.72
N LEU A 16 0.13 6.04 14.72
CA LEU A 16 -0.96 5.45 13.96
C LEU A 16 -1.58 4.23 14.65
N GLU A 17 -2.87 4.06 14.45
CA GLU A 17 -3.56 2.84 14.85
C GLU A 17 -3.17 1.67 13.94
N ILE A 18 -3.19 0.45 14.52
CA ILE A 18 -2.87 -0.79 13.82
C ILE A 18 -4.13 -1.67 13.86
N HIS A 19 -4.65 -2.03 12.69
CA HIS A 19 -5.84 -2.86 12.58
C HIS A 19 -5.64 -4.01 11.61
N THR A 20 -6.36 -5.14 11.84
CA THR A 20 -6.32 -6.28 10.93
C THR A 20 -7.16 -5.99 9.67
N PRO A 21 -6.80 -6.59 8.52
CA PRO A 21 -7.58 -6.43 7.29
C PRO A 21 -9.07 -6.78 7.47
N GLU A 22 -9.39 -7.78 8.31
CA GLU A 22 -10.77 -8.23 8.55
C GLU A 22 -11.62 -7.14 9.21
N GLN A 23 -11.00 -6.32 10.07
CA GLN A 23 -11.69 -5.19 10.73
C GLN A 23 -11.98 -4.04 9.78
N LEU A 24 -11.24 -3.96 8.67
CA LEU A 24 -11.22 -2.81 7.77
C LEU A 24 -11.90 -3.06 6.41
N GLN A 25 -12.44 -4.25 6.16
CA GLN A 25 -12.93 -4.66 4.83
C GLN A 25 -13.92 -3.69 4.18
N ALA A 26 -14.80 -3.09 4.98
CA ALA A 26 -15.84 -2.17 4.51
C ALA A 26 -15.45 -0.68 4.63
N TYR A 27 -14.20 -0.37 5.06
CA TYR A 27 -13.76 1.01 5.15
C TYR A 27 -13.54 1.59 3.76
N GLU A 28 -14.06 2.81 3.57
CA GLU A 28 -13.82 3.61 2.37
C GLU A 28 -12.39 4.16 2.42
N VAL A 29 -11.57 3.71 1.48
CA VAL A 29 -10.15 4.05 1.38
C VAL A 29 -9.97 5.10 0.29
N THR A 30 -9.29 6.18 0.61
CA THR A 30 -9.00 7.30 -0.31
C THR A 30 -7.56 7.30 -0.80
N ALA A 31 -6.64 6.70 -0.04
CA ALA A 31 -5.26 6.50 -0.46
C ALA A 31 -4.65 5.29 0.24
N VAL A 32 -3.58 4.76 -0.36
CA VAL A 32 -2.81 3.62 0.20
C VAL A 32 -1.32 3.84 0.06
N VAL A 33 -0.55 3.22 0.96
CA VAL A 33 0.88 2.97 0.76
C VAL A 33 1.07 1.49 0.54
N LEU A 34 1.74 1.16 -0.56
CA LEU A 34 1.95 -0.19 -1.04
C LEU A 34 3.42 -0.58 -0.93
N ALA A 35 3.69 -1.85 -0.67
CA ALA A 35 4.96 -2.48 -0.96
C ALA A 35 4.82 -3.32 -2.23
N LEU A 36 5.66 -3.05 -3.20
CA LEU A 36 5.77 -3.76 -4.48
C LEU A 36 7.03 -4.62 -4.45
N GLY A 37 6.92 -5.89 -4.82
CA GLY A 37 8.06 -6.81 -4.81
C GLY A 37 8.06 -7.77 -5.99
N SER A 38 9.24 -8.02 -6.56
CA SER A 38 9.46 -9.02 -7.61
C SER A 38 10.85 -9.61 -7.49
N ASN A 39 10.99 -10.94 -7.67
CA ASN A 39 12.29 -11.62 -7.80
C ASN A 39 12.45 -12.35 -9.14
N TYR A 40 11.51 -12.12 -10.08
CA TYR A 40 11.53 -12.73 -11.39
C TYR A 40 11.13 -11.70 -12.44
N HIS A 41 12.08 -11.35 -13.34
CA HIS A 41 11.90 -10.30 -14.35
C HIS A 41 11.34 -8.98 -13.77
N ALA A 42 11.92 -8.53 -12.66
CA ALA A 42 11.46 -7.32 -11.95
C ALA A 42 11.52 -6.06 -12.81
N ASP A 43 12.46 -5.98 -13.74
CA ASP A 43 12.61 -4.92 -14.75
C ASP A 43 11.43 -4.84 -15.74
N TYR A 44 10.70 -5.92 -15.90
CA TYR A 44 9.48 -5.99 -16.71
C TYR A 44 8.21 -5.83 -15.85
N TYR A 45 8.07 -6.63 -14.78
CA TYR A 45 6.81 -6.70 -14.03
C TYR A 45 6.55 -5.51 -13.12
N LEU A 46 7.58 -4.87 -12.55
CA LEU A 46 7.38 -3.66 -11.73
C LEU A 46 6.85 -2.47 -12.55
N PRO A 47 7.41 -2.15 -13.73
CA PRO A 47 6.81 -1.14 -14.61
C PRO A 47 5.38 -1.45 -15.03
N ASP A 48 5.09 -2.69 -15.43
CA ASP A 48 3.75 -3.13 -15.85
C ASP A 48 2.72 -2.98 -14.71
N ALA A 49 3.07 -3.44 -13.51
CA ALA A 49 2.20 -3.28 -12.34
C ALA A 49 1.97 -1.80 -11.98
N ARG A 50 3.01 -0.94 -12.04
CA ARG A 50 2.89 0.49 -11.78
C ARG A 50 1.96 1.18 -12.79
N GLU A 51 2.03 0.81 -14.06
CA GLU A 51 1.15 1.34 -15.09
C GLU A 51 -0.32 0.98 -14.81
N LYS A 52 -0.59 -0.27 -14.42
CA LYS A 52 -1.93 -0.72 -14.01
C LYS A 52 -2.41 -0.02 -12.74
N LEU A 53 -1.55 0.12 -11.72
CA LEU A 53 -1.88 0.84 -10.48
C LEU A 53 -2.19 2.33 -10.73
N ALA A 54 -1.49 2.98 -11.67
CA ALA A 54 -1.72 4.38 -12.02
C ALA A 54 -3.10 4.64 -12.62
N THR A 55 -3.82 3.61 -13.07
CA THR A 55 -5.23 3.75 -13.53
C THR A 55 -6.18 4.05 -12.37
N PHE A 56 -5.85 3.68 -11.14
CA PHE A 56 -6.65 3.94 -9.96
C PHE A 56 -6.50 5.36 -9.41
N GLY A 57 -5.38 6.04 -9.73
CA GLY A 57 -5.15 7.35 -9.17
C GLY A 57 -3.74 7.88 -9.41
N ARG A 58 -3.39 8.93 -8.66
CA ARG A 58 -2.04 9.52 -8.72
C ARG A 58 -1.07 8.75 -7.85
N MET A 59 0.09 8.42 -8.40
CA MET A 59 1.09 7.61 -7.73
C MET A 59 2.41 8.36 -7.53
N GLN A 60 3.04 8.16 -6.37
CA GLN A 60 4.43 8.54 -6.07
C GLN A 60 5.20 7.29 -5.70
N LEU A 61 6.46 7.22 -6.12
CA LEU A 61 7.32 6.06 -5.91
C LEU A 61 8.52 6.41 -5.02
N SER A 62 8.89 5.47 -4.16
CA SER A 62 10.19 5.48 -3.48
C SER A 62 11.29 5.04 -4.44
N THR A 63 12.54 5.15 -3.98
CA THR A 63 13.66 4.43 -4.57
C THR A 63 13.39 2.92 -4.56
N SER A 64 13.90 2.20 -5.57
CA SER A 64 13.86 0.73 -5.61
C SER A 64 15.03 0.17 -4.81
N PHE A 65 14.77 -0.88 -4.03
CA PHE A 65 15.76 -1.57 -3.20
C PHE A 65 16.00 -3.00 -3.74
N GLN A 66 17.26 -3.37 -3.86
CA GLN A 66 17.67 -4.74 -4.14
C GLN A 66 17.92 -5.45 -2.82
N ASN A 67 17.21 -6.54 -2.56
CA ASN A 67 17.35 -7.29 -1.32
C ASN A 67 17.56 -8.78 -1.61
N PRO A 68 18.59 -9.41 -1.00
CA PRO A 68 18.75 -10.84 -1.10
C PRO A 68 17.55 -11.56 -0.49
N ASP A 69 17.18 -12.71 -1.05
CA ASP A 69 16.21 -13.58 -0.42
C ASP A 69 16.83 -14.14 0.88
N PHE A 70 16.29 -13.77 2.04
CA PHE A 70 16.80 -14.20 3.35
C PHE A 70 16.77 -15.72 3.57
N THR A 71 16.05 -16.46 2.72
CA THR A 71 15.99 -17.92 2.75
C THR A 71 16.95 -18.57 1.76
N ALA A 72 17.75 -17.77 1.03
CA ALA A 72 18.79 -18.25 0.14
C ALA A 72 19.98 -18.80 0.95
N THR A 73 20.56 -19.93 0.48
CA THR A 73 21.78 -20.51 1.02
C THR A 73 22.80 -20.70 -0.11
N GLN A 74 24.06 -20.98 0.23
CA GLN A 74 25.08 -21.28 -0.80
C GLN A 74 24.72 -22.53 -1.61
N GLU A 75 24.01 -23.50 -0.99
CA GLU A 75 23.56 -24.74 -1.63
C GLU A 75 22.26 -24.53 -2.43
N GLN A 76 21.45 -23.54 -2.04
CA GLN A 76 20.21 -23.18 -2.72
C GLN A 76 20.14 -21.66 -2.94
N PRO A 77 20.86 -21.13 -3.93
CA PRO A 77 20.81 -19.71 -4.24
C PRO A 77 19.41 -19.36 -4.77
N LYS A 78 18.87 -18.22 -4.32
CA LYS A 78 17.58 -17.68 -4.76
C LYS A 78 17.80 -16.31 -5.38
N PRO A 79 16.97 -15.92 -6.36
CA PRO A 79 17.08 -14.59 -6.96
C PRO A 79 16.78 -13.49 -5.92
N ASP A 80 17.51 -12.39 -6.03
CA ASP A 80 17.26 -11.19 -5.23
C ASP A 80 15.90 -10.59 -5.56
N TYR A 81 15.27 -10.01 -4.55
CA TYR A 81 14.06 -9.22 -4.72
C TYR A 81 14.40 -7.77 -5.09
N THR A 82 13.68 -7.24 -6.06
CA THR A 82 13.56 -5.79 -6.24
C THR A 82 12.27 -5.35 -5.55
N ASN A 83 12.40 -4.45 -4.58
CA ASN A 83 11.29 -3.93 -3.78
C ASN A 83 11.19 -2.42 -3.95
N GLN A 84 9.96 -1.89 -3.91
CA GLN A 84 9.68 -0.46 -4.01
C GLN A 84 8.41 -0.13 -3.23
N CYS A 85 8.36 1.00 -2.53
CA CYS A 85 7.12 1.51 -1.99
C CYS A 85 6.44 2.47 -2.97
N ALA A 86 5.11 2.46 -2.95
CA ALA A 86 4.29 3.38 -3.74
C ALA A 86 3.20 3.99 -2.86
N TYR A 87 3.07 5.32 -2.92
CA TYR A 87 1.88 6.01 -2.44
C TYR A 87 0.91 6.17 -3.61
N LEU A 88 -0.34 5.77 -3.42
CA LEU A 88 -1.41 5.86 -4.42
C LEU A 88 -2.59 6.62 -3.82
N SER A 89 -2.86 7.83 -4.32
CA SER A 89 -4.06 8.60 -4.02
C SER A 89 -5.14 8.25 -5.03
N LEU A 90 -6.23 7.64 -4.59
CA LEU A 90 -7.28 7.12 -5.45
C LEU A 90 -8.10 8.25 -6.09
N ASN A 91 -8.50 8.07 -7.34
CA ASN A 91 -9.43 8.99 -8.02
C ASN A 91 -10.85 8.90 -7.45
N THR A 92 -11.21 7.73 -6.94
CA THR A 92 -12.49 7.43 -6.30
C THR A 92 -12.23 6.52 -5.11
N ALA A 93 -12.84 6.80 -3.96
CA ALA A 93 -12.74 5.94 -2.80
C ALA A 93 -13.28 4.54 -3.12
N MET A 94 -12.61 3.52 -2.58
CA MET A 94 -12.95 2.11 -2.73
C MET A 94 -12.91 1.43 -1.37
N SER A 95 -13.71 0.39 -1.16
CA SER A 95 -13.55 -0.42 0.04
C SER A 95 -12.21 -1.16 0.03
N LEU A 96 -11.67 -1.46 1.22
CA LEU A 96 -10.44 -2.24 1.33
C LEU A 96 -10.56 -3.58 0.61
N GLN A 97 -11.74 -4.22 0.69
CA GLN A 97 -12.00 -5.48 0.01
C GLN A 97 -11.88 -5.37 -1.51
N GLU A 98 -12.45 -4.32 -2.11
CA GLU A 98 -12.36 -4.09 -3.55
C GLU A 98 -10.92 -3.83 -3.99
N LEU A 99 -10.17 -3.02 -3.22
CA LEU A 99 -8.75 -2.76 -3.48
C LEU A 99 -7.91 -4.04 -3.44
N GLN A 100 -8.10 -4.88 -2.41
CA GLN A 100 -7.40 -6.15 -2.30
C GLN A 100 -7.70 -7.08 -3.48
N GLN A 101 -8.95 -7.12 -3.94
CA GLN A 101 -9.35 -7.89 -5.13
C GLN A 101 -8.70 -7.33 -6.39
N ALA A 102 -8.73 -6.01 -6.57
CA ALA A 102 -8.11 -5.35 -7.72
C ALA A 102 -6.59 -5.61 -7.79
N PHE A 103 -5.88 -5.53 -6.64
CA PHE A 103 -4.45 -5.80 -6.62
C PHE A 103 -4.11 -7.27 -6.89
N LYS A 104 -4.93 -8.22 -6.42
CA LYS A 104 -4.78 -9.64 -6.79
C LYS A 104 -4.99 -9.88 -8.27
N LEU A 105 -5.89 -9.14 -8.93
CA LEU A 105 -6.05 -9.21 -10.38
C LEU A 105 -4.80 -8.68 -11.09
N ILE A 106 -4.22 -7.56 -10.64
CA ILE A 106 -2.96 -7.05 -11.21
C ILE A 106 -1.83 -8.07 -11.04
N GLU A 107 -1.69 -8.70 -9.86
CA GLU A 107 -0.70 -9.78 -9.66
C GLU A 107 -0.93 -10.94 -10.63
N SER A 108 -2.18 -11.35 -10.84
CA SER A 108 -2.55 -12.40 -11.80
C SER A 108 -2.21 -12.00 -13.24
N ASP A 109 -2.49 -10.77 -13.63
CA ASP A 109 -2.14 -10.22 -14.95
C ASP A 109 -0.63 -10.14 -15.16
N CYS A 110 0.14 -9.98 -14.07
CA CYS A 110 1.60 -10.12 -14.05
C CYS A 110 2.06 -11.60 -13.97
N HIS A 111 1.19 -12.54 -14.27
CA HIS A 111 1.46 -13.97 -14.29
C HIS A 111 1.88 -14.58 -12.95
N ARG A 112 1.45 -14.01 -11.81
CA ARG A 112 1.68 -14.58 -10.49
C ARG A 112 0.97 -15.93 -10.34
N GLN A 113 1.72 -16.99 -10.05
CA GLN A 113 1.21 -18.37 -9.95
C GLN A 113 1.46 -18.95 -8.55
N ARG A 114 0.73 -18.47 -7.55
CA ARG A 114 0.89 -18.86 -6.14
C ARG A 114 0.82 -20.38 -5.89
N PHE A 115 0.01 -21.10 -6.66
CA PHE A 115 -0.11 -22.56 -6.54
C PHE A 115 1.17 -23.29 -6.99
N ILE A 116 1.78 -22.86 -8.09
CA ILE A 116 3.04 -23.43 -8.61
C ILE A 116 4.20 -23.06 -7.69
N GLU A 117 4.24 -21.83 -7.17
CA GLU A 117 5.27 -21.37 -6.24
C GLU A 117 5.34 -22.23 -4.97
N ALA A 118 4.21 -22.73 -4.48
CA ALA A 118 4.15 -23.59 -3.30
C ALA A 118 4.73 -25.00 -3.55
N GLN A 119 4.90 -25.40 -4.79
CA GLN A 119 5.38 -26.73 -5.21
C GLN A 119 6.84 -26.73 -5.66
N THR A 120 7.47 -25.56 -5.83
CA THR A 120 8.84 -25.42 -6.32
C THR A 120 9.78 -25.04 -5.19
N SER A 121 11.02 -25.57 -5.23
CA SER A 121 12.08 -25.21 -4.28
C SER A 121 12.56 -23.76 -4.46
N ILE A 122 12.39 -23.17 -5.66
CA ILE A 122 12.73 -21.79 -5.98
C ILE A 122 11.41 -21.05 -6.28
N LYS A 123 11.04 -20.15 -5.38
CA LYS A 123 9.84 -19.34 -5.53
C LYS A 123 10.10 -18.19 -6.50
N GLN A 124 9.48 -18.26 -7.68
CA GLN A 124 9.50 -17.17 -8.66
C GLN A 124 8.29 -16.26 -8.45
N VAL A 125 8.56 -15.06 -7.97
CA VAL A 125 7.54 -14.04 -7.71
C VAL A 125 7.62 -12.98 -8.79
N THR A 126 6.70 -13.03 -9.73
CA THR A 126 6.62 -12.05 -10.83
C THR A 126 6.21 -10.69 -10.29
N MET A 127 5.16 -10.63 -9.43
CA MET A 127 4.68 -9.43 -8.77
C MET A 127 4.00 -9.75 -7.45
N ASP A 128 4.31 -8.98 -6.42
CA ASP A 128 3.64 -8.99 -5.12
C ASP A 128 3.23 -7.57 -4.76
N ILE A 129 1.98 -7.37 -4.35
CA ILE A 129 1.42 -6.06 -4.01
C ILE A 129 0.81 -6.15 -2.63
N ASP A 130 1.49 -5.57 -1.65
CA ASP A 130 1.06 -5.58 -0.26
C ASP A 130 0.64 -4.19 0.18
N ILE A 131 -0.50 -4.07 0.88
CA ILE A 131 -0.98 -2.81 1.46
C ILE A 131 -0.32 -2.66 2.83
N LEU A 132 0.48 -1.59 3.01
CA LEU A 132 1.13 -1.25 4.28
C LEU A 132 0.27 -0.32 5.13
N LEU A 133 -0.29 0.72 4.50
CA LEU A 133 -1.14 1.72 5.14
C LEU A 133 -2.34 2.02 4.26
N ILE A 134 -3.46 2.36 4.90
CA ILE A 134 -4.64 2.92 4.24
C ILE A 134 -4.98 4.28 4.82
N GLN A 135 -5.47 5.19 3.99
CA GLN A 135 -6.11 6.44 4.41
C GLN A 135 -7.62 6.28 4.27
N THR A 136 -8.35 6.61 5.33
CA THR A 136 -9.81 6.53 5.36
C THR A 136 -10.41 7.88 5.74
N GLU A 137 -11.65 8.13 5.33
CA GLU A 137 -12.45 9.24 5.82
C GLU A 137 -13.26 8.80 7.05
N LEU A 138 -13.07 9.47 8.18
CA LEU A 138 -13.88 9.25 9.36
C LEU A 138 -15.18 10.06 9.24
N ASN A 139 -16.30 9.37 9.06
CA ASN A 139 -17.62 9.97 9.24
C ASN A 139 -17.87 10.12 10.73
N GLN A 140 -17.73 11.32 11.29
CA GLN A 140 -18.03 11.61 12.70
C GLN A 140 -19.53 11.57 13.03
N ASN A 141 -20.35 10.89 12.24
CA ASN A 141 -21.80 10.82 12.45
C ASN A 141 -22.27 9.81 13.52
N SER A 142 -21.38 9.15 14.27
CA SER A 142 -21.76 8.14 15.27
C SER A 142 -21.90 8.64 16.71
N LEU A 143 -21.61 9.90 17.00
CA LEU A 143 -21.74 10.46 18.35
C LEU A 143 -22.36 11.87 18.30
N SER A 144 -23.67 11.99 18.14
CA SER A 144 -24.34 13.20 18.58
C SER A 144 -25.80 12.96 18.88
N ASP A 145 -26.14 13.30 20.13
CA ASP A 145 -27.47 13.59 20.61
C ASP A 145 -28.24 14.60 19.72
N LYS A 146 -29.55 14.37 19.64
CA LYS A 146 -30.50 15.18 18.90
C LYS A 146 -30.58 16.59 19.51
N SER A 147 -29.93 17.57 18.93
CA SER A 147 -30.44 18.98 19.01
C SER A 147 -29.82 19.82 17.87
N THR A 148 -30.70 20.33 17.07
CA THR A 148 -30.68 21.50 16.16
C THR A 148 -29.36 22.27 16.02
N SER A 149 -28.69 22.17 14.88
CA SER A 149 -28.04 23.28 14.16
C SER A 149 -27.25 22.76 12.98
N THR A 150 -27.08 23.55 11.94
CA THR A 150 -26.39 23.28 10.65
C THR A 150 -25.12 22.48 10.86
N LYS A 151 -25.15 21.17 10.50
CA LYS A 151 -23.99 20.28 10.63
C LYS A 151 -22.97 20.63 9.57
N ILE A 152 -21.85 21.21 9.98
CA ILE A 152 -20.61 21.16 9.22
C ILE A 152 -20.08 19.73 9.46
N VAL A 153 -20.13 18.89 8.45
CA VAL A 153 -19.51 17.56 8.50
C VAL A 153 -18.01 17.79 8.35
N GLU A 154 -17.28 17.78 9.46
CA GLU A 154 -15.81 17.72 9.42
C GLU A 154 -15.41 16.30 9.06
N TYR A 155 -14.91 16.10 7.85
CA TYR A 155 -14.24 14.88 7.45
C TYR A 155 -12.81 14.96 7.99
N SER A 156 -12.45 14.05 8.89
CA SER A 156 -11.06 13.88 9.29
C SER A 156 -10.48 12.67 8.58
N GLU A 157 -9.42 12.88 7.84
CA GLU A 157 -8.64 11.80 7.22
C GLU A 157 -7.81 11.11 8.29
N GLN A 158 -7.84 9.78 8.31
CA GLN A 158 -7.04 8.98 9.23
C GLN A 158 -6.21 7.96 8.45
N TRP A 159 -4.91 7.85 8.82
CA TRP A 159 -4.04 6.79 8.37
C TRP A 159 -4.05 5.63 9.36
N ILE A 160 -4.11 4.39 8.84
CA ILE A 160 -4.14 3.14 9.60
C ILE A 160 -3.09 2.20 9.05
N ILE A 161 -2.33 1.57 9.95
CA ILE A 161 -1.35 0.54 9.62
C ILE A 161 -2.06 -0.82 9.50
N MET A 162 -1.73 -1.57 8.46
CA MET A 162 -2.19 -2.94 8.27
C MET A 162 -1.44 -3.90 9.21
N ALA A 163 -2.14 -4.54 10.15
CA ALA A 163 -1.54 -5.37 11.19
C ALA A 163 -0.79 -6.60 10.65
N ASP A 164 -1.26 -7.18 9.55
CA ASP A 164 -0.64 -8.33 8.88
C ASP A 164 0.70 -8.00 8.20
N ARG A 165 1.05 -6.70 8.11
CA ARG A 165 2.30 -6.19 7.54
C ARG A 165 3.20 -5.50 8.54
N TYR A 166 2.75 -5.33 9.77
CA TYR A 166 3.54 -4.66 10.80
C TYR A 166 4.17 -5.68 11.77
N PRO A 167 5.43 -5.51 12.20
CA PRO A 167 6.34 -4.40 11.85
C PRO A 167 6.87 -4.47 10.41
N PHE A 168 7.07 -3.29 9.82
CA PHE A 168 7.59 -3.19 8.45
C PHE A 168 9.01 -3.75 8.34
N LYS A 169 9.33 -4.35 7.20
CA LYS A 169 10.70 -4.71 6.85
C LYS A 169 11.56 -3.46 6.66
N ALA A 170 12.89 -3.59 6.78
CA ALA A 170 13.80 -2.45 6.69
C ALA A 170 13.62 -1.62 5.39
N HIS A 171 13.48 -2.27 4.25
CA HIS A 171 13.27 -1.61 2.97
C HIS A 171 11.86 -0.98 2.84
N GLU A 172 10.85 -1.57 3.48
CA GLU A 172 9.50 -1.00 3.54
C GLU A 172 9.50 0.28 4.40
N THR A 173 10.14 0.23 5.58
CA THR A 173 10.32 1.40 6.44
C THR A 173 11.02 2.54 5.68
N ALA A 174 12.18 2.25 5.06
CA ALA A 174 12.93 3.24 4.30
C ALA A 174 12.12 3.83 3.14
N GLY A 175 11.36 2.99 2.41
CA GLY A 175 10.51 3.44 1.32
C GLY A 175 9.35 4.33 1.78
N VAL A 176 8.70 3.98 2.89
CA VAL A 176 7.62 4.79 3.47
C VAL A 176 8.14 6.14 3.97
N GLU A 177 9.27 6.16 4.70
CA GLU A 177 9.90 7.39 5.18
C GLU A 177 10.31 8.32 4.02
N GLU A 178 10.83 7.75 2.93
CA GLU A 178 11.16 8.52 1.71
C GLU A 178 9.90 9.16 1.10
N LEU A 179 8.79 8.42 1.01
CA LEU A 179 7.52 8.95 0.49
C LEU A 179 6.94 10.06 1.37
N ILE A 180 7.02 9.92 2.69
CA ILE A 180 6.62 10.98 3.65
C ILE A 180 7.45 12.24 3.42
N SER A 181 8.78 12.09 3.30
CA SER A 181 9.71 13.19 3.05
C SER A 181 9.40 13.92 1.73
N LYS A 182 9.21 13.18 0.65
CA LYS A 182 8.88 13.74 -0.68
C LYS A 182 7.56 14.51 -0.68
N SER A 183 6.57 14.04 0.08
CA SER A 183 5.26 14.69 0.16
C SER A 183 5.30 16.07 0.85
N GLY A 184 6.29 16.32 1.70
CA GLY A 184 6.47 17.60 2.40
C GLY A 184 7.04 18.72 1.52
N PHE A 185 7.57 18.43 0.34
CA PHE A 185 8.21 19.41 -0.56
C PHE A 185 7.29 19.93 -1.68
N ILE A 186 6.06 19.45 -1.78
CA ILE A 186 5.07 19.92 -2.76
C ILE A 186 4.17 20.96 -2.09
N GLY A 187 4.74 22.13 -1.82
CA GLY A 187 4.08 23.30 -1.27
C GLY A 187 4.12 24.48 -2.24
#